data_02eaf5c563d170154c7097c47ef878c6
#
_entry.id   02eaf5c563d170154c7097c47ef878c6
#
_cell.length_a   1.000
_cell.length_b   1.000
_cell.length_c   1.000
_cell.angle_alpha   90.00
_cell.angle_beta   90.00
_cell.angle_gamma   90.00
#
_symmetry.space_group_name_H-M   'P 1'
#
loop_
_entity.id
_entity.type
_entity.pdbx_description
1 polymer ?
#
loop_
_entity_poly.entity_id
_entity_poly.type
_entity_poly.pdbx_seq_one_letter_code
_entity_poly.pdbx_strand_id
1 'polypeptide(L)'
;MSYLNGFIEQNKVKTNEKDLTQAFRIALKKQKTTIRKTTIEIAYAILLADLHFKKVDQLNSKSDLLYKETISKSEKINTDLSIWTNTNYGFYLYSNNLYKDALPYFLAASKLIELSNSKFTLQTTDVFKKNAFYFGTIQDYTKEATYLKKALRVTDESSSDYGTLLNSLGKNYANNGNNQLAKKYYNETLRISKINNDEVRYAKALGDLANLFEQNKNWEKAEEYLLRDIAISKEHNSQRNTMFAQIQLGNLYYKKNNYEQALKFLDPAENYANSKTNLKGFEEQIAKLKLAIAIKQKDDKTELEQRRKLDTLSVLVSKTQGEQVINSINLETEKENIKLKLAAENLNTEKQLLIRKIGLMISLVLLAITILLFIVYRRRVQQQQVDFDQKILSFQIDKINSKTQLDESNNSLSDYKAFLIEKNKEIKALEEAIFKKENSNESIHDQENYKKSLLSHLLTEDNWLLFKSEFTIEQNEFYKNTIEKYPTLTESNLRLIMLIKMGLTNLNIANLLGVTTDAVKKAKQRIKKKHENILNELE
;
A
#
# COMPACT_ATOMS: atom_id res chain seq x y z
N MET A 1 2.62 25.60 10.00
CA MET A 1 3.31 24.65 10.90
C MET A 1 4.77 25.02 11.21
N SER A 2 5.52 25.68 10.31
CA SER A 2 6.92 26.08 10.56
C SER A 2 7.12 26.88 11.88
N TYR A 3 6.27 27.88 12.15
CA TYR A 3 6.34 28.66 13.41
C TYR A 3 6.13 27.80 14.67
N LEU A 4 5.29 26.76 14.58
CA LEU A 4 5.01 25.87 15.70
C LEU A 4 6.19 24.93 15.94
N ASN A 5 6.77 24.36 14.88
CA ASN A 5 8.02 23.60 14.97
C ASN A 5 9.13 24.44 15.63
N GLY A 6 9.31 25.69 15.20
CA GLY A 6 10.30 26.60 15.79
C GLY A 6 10.04 26.83 17.30
N PHE A 7 8.78 27.04 17.69
CA PHE A 7 8.43 27.18 19.12
C PHE A 7 8.76 25.91 19.93
N ILE A 8 8.40 24.73 19.40
CA ILE A 8 8.67 23.45 20.06
C ILE A 8 10.18 23.23 20.21
N GLU A 9 10.95 23.36 19.11
CA GLU A 9 12.40 23.13 19.12
C GLU A 9 13.15 24.04 20.12
N GLN A 10 12.79 25.31 20.17
CA GLN A 10 13.41 26.27 21.08
C GLN A 10 13.07 26.01 22.56
N ASN A 11 11.97 25.34 22.86
CA ASN A 11 11.46 25.21 24.22
C ASN A 11 11.49 23.80 24.80
N LYS A 12 11.65 22.75 23.97
CA LYS A 12 11.74 21.36 24.45
C LYS A 12 12.93 21.06 25.38
N VAL A 13 13.95 21.91 25.36
CA VAL A 13 15.15 21.81 26.21
C VAL A 13 15.02 22.54 27.55
N LYS A 14 13.94 23.31 27.77
CA LYS A 14 13.74 24.05 29.01
C LYS A 14 13.49 23.08 30.18
N THR A 15 14.11 23.40 31.32
CA THR A 15 14.11 22.53 32.51
C THR A 15 13.22 23.05 33.62
N ASN A 16 12.69 24.26 33.50
CA ASN A 16 11.78 24.84 34.51
C ASN A 16 10.51 25.43 33.87
N GLU A 17 9.44 25.42 34.66
CA GLU A 17 8.10 25.87 34.26
C GLU A 17 8.03 27.38 34.03
N LYS A 18 8.80 28.16 34.79
CA LYS A 18 8.80 29.63 34.71
C LYS A 18 9.31 30.12 33.36
N ASP A 19 10.42 29.54 32.88
CA ASP A 19 11.02 29.90 31.59
C ASP A 19 10.14 29.44 30.42
N LEU A 20 9.52 28.27 30.55
CA LEU A 20 8.57 27.77 29.56
C LEU A 20 7.32 28.65 29.47
N THR A 21 6.77 29.07 30.64
CA THR A 21 5.60 29.97 30.72
C THR A 21 5.91 31.37 30.15
N GLN A 22 7.11 31.88 30.40
CA GLN A 22 7.53 33.15 29.83
C GLN A 22 7.64 33.09 28.31
N ALA A 23 8.26 32.01 27.76
CA ALA A 23 8.36 31.79 26.33
C ALA A 23 6.96 31.67 25.68
N PHE A 24 6.04 30.96 26.35
CA PHE A 24 4.65 30.83 25.90
C PHE A 24 3.95 32.20 25.82
N ARG A 25 4.04 33.02 26.85
CA ARG A 25 3.43 34.36 26.85
C ARG A 25 3.95 35.24 25.73
N ILE A 26 5.26 35.18 25.44
CA ILE A 26 5.89 35.92 24.33
C ILE A 26 5.39 35.39 22.98
N ALA A 27 5.34 34.07 22.82
CA ALA A 27 4.87 33.45 21.58
C ALA A 27 3.40 33.77 21.33
N LEU A 28 2.54 33.73 22.36
CA LEU A 28 1.11 33.99 22.25
C LEU A 28 0.83 35.42 21.79
N LYS A 29 1.56 36.44 22.36
CA LYS A 29 1.44 37.84 21.98
C LYS A 29 1.76 38.08 20.49
N LYS A 30 2.66 37.30 19.90
CA LYS A 30 3.05 37.40 18.48
C LYS A 30 2.01 36.85 17.51
N GLN A 31 1.00 36.08 17.99
CA GLN A 31 0.00 35.46 17.14
C GLN A 31 -1.21 36.37 16.92
N LYS A 32 -1.55 36.57 15.62
CA LYS A 32 -2.68 37.42 15.21
C LYS A 32 -4.03 36.68 15.15
N THR A 33 -4.02 35.37 14.86
CA THR A 33 -5.26 34.60 14.66
C THR A 33 -5.55 33.67 15.84
N THR A 34 -6.83 33.43 16.12
CA THR A 34 -7.29 32.51 17.17
C THR A 34 -6.72 31.10 16.97
N ILE A 35 -6.75 30.59 15.74
CA ILE A 35 -6.21 29.27 15.40
C ILE A 35 -4.73 29.15 15.79
N ARG A 36 -3.90 30.15 15.45
CA ARG A 36 -2.47 30.15 15.83
C ARG A 36 -2.25 30.26 17.33
N LYS A 37 -3.09 31.02 18.04
CA LYS A 37 -3.05 31.08 19.49
C LYS A 37 -3.33 29.71 20.10
N THR A 38 -4.42 29.06 19.70
CA THR A 38 -4.77 27.73 20.20
C THR A 38 -3.71 26.68 19.86
N THR A 39 -3.05 26.74 18.69
CA THR A 39 -1.95 25.80 18.38
C THR A 39 -0.74 25.99 19.29
N ILE A 40 -0.40 27.23 19.68
CA ILE A 40 0.67 27.50 20.65
C ILE A 40 0.26 27.04 22.06
N GLU A 41 -1.02 27.21 22.46
CA GLU A 41 -1.54 26.71 23.73
C GLU A 41 -1.42 25.19 23.84
N ILE A 42 -1.77 24.47 22.78
CA ILE A 42 -1.62 23.01 22.71
C ILE A 42 -0.14 22.60 22.83
N ALA A 43 0.75 23.25 22.08
CA ALA A 43 2.18 22.95 22.16
C ALA A 43 2.76 23.24 23.55
N TYR A 44 2.36 24.34 24.17
CA TYR A 44 2.74 24.66 25.55
C TYR A 44 2.26 23.61 26.54
N ALA A 45 1.01 23.16 26.42
CA ALA A 45 0.43 22.16 27.32
C ALA A 45 1.22 20.82 27.23
N ILE A 46 1.60 20.39 26.01
CA ILE A 46 2.42 19.19 25.82
C ILE A 46 3.82 19.36 26.41
N LEU A 47 4.49 20.47 26.13
CA LEU A 47 5.82 20.75 26.69
C LEU A 47 5.80 20.83 28.22
N LEU A 48 4.74 21.40 28.78
CA LEU A 48 4.55 21.46 30.24
C LEU A 48 4.29 20.07 30.83
N ALA A 49 3.49 19.25 30.17
CA ALA A 49 3.26 17.86 30.56
C ALA A 49 4.55 17.05 30.55
N ASP A 50 5.37 17.18 29.49
CA ASP A 50 6.69 16.55 29.38
C ASP A 50 7.64 17.01 30.50
N LEU A 51 7.61 18.30 30.81
CA LEU A 51 8.43 18.87 31.88
C LEU A 51 8.05 18.31 33.27
N HIS A 52 6.76 18.19 33.54
CA HIS A 52 6.27 17.60 34.80
C HIS A 52 6.61 16.10 34.87
N PHE A 53 6.47 15.37 33.75
CA PHE A 53 6.84 13.96 33.67
C PHE A 53 8.34 13.76 33.93
N LYS A 54 9.22 14.54 33.29
CA LYS A 54 10.67 14.45 33.47
C LYS A 54 11.10 14.71 34.93
N LYS A 55 10.39 15.60 35.65
CA LYS A 55 10.68 15.88 37.07
C LYS A 55 10.34 14.71 37.98
N VAL A 56 9.24 14.05 37.75
CA VAL A 56 8.69 13.00 38.61
C VAL A 56 9.12 11.62 38.15
N ASP A 57 9.40 11.45 36.83
CA ASP A 57 9.74 10.20 36.14
C ASP A 57 8.74 9.07 36.46
N GLN A 58 7.46 9.44 36.59
CA GLN A 58 6.34 8.52 36.83
C GLN A 58 5.01 9.13 36.37
N LEU A 59 3.99 8.28 36.26
CA LEU A 59 2.64 8.71 35.93
C LEU A 59 2.14 9.74 36.93
N ASN A 60 1.63 10.89 36.46
CA ASN A 60 1.05 11.90 37.30
C ASN A 60 -0.20 12.53 36.68
N SER A 61 -1.18 12.86 37.51
CA SER A 61 -2.48 13.38 37.09
C SER A 61 -2.39 14.73 36.35
N LYS A 62 -1.39 15.56 36.66
CA LYS A 62 -1.23 16.86 36.01
C LYS A 62 -0.80 16.71 34.55
N SER A 63 0.17 15.86 34.28
CA SER A 63 0.59 15.54 32.91
C SER A 63 -0.53 14.85 32.12
N ASP A 64 -1.20 13.90 32.75
CA ASP A 64 -2.29 13.13 32.13
C ASP A 64 -3.43 14.06 31.69
N LEU A 65 -3.85 14.99 32.55
CA LEU A 65 -4.90 15.94 32.21
C LEU A 65 -4.50 16.84 31.03
N LEU A 66 -3.29 17.41 31.08
CA LEU A 66 -2.78 18.26 30.01
C LEU A 66 -2.75 17.55 28.64
N TYR A 67 -2.28 16.31 28.60
CA TYR A 67 -2.27 15.53 27.36
C TYR A 67 -3.69 15.26 26.84
N LYS A 68 -4.62 14.83 27.70
CA LYS A 68 -6.02 14.56 27.31
C LYS A 68 -6.73 15.78 26.73
N GLU A 69 -6.54 16.96 27.36
CA GLU A 69 -7.11 18.21 26.85
C GLU A 69 -6.58 18.59 25.46
N THR A 70 -5.31 18.28 25.16
CA THR A 70 -4.74 18.62 23.85
C THR A 70 -5.31 17.81 22.71
N ILE A 71 -5.73 16.56 22.94
CA ILE A 71 -6.28 15.68 21.90
C ILE A 71 -7.58 16.28 21.34
N SER A 72 -8.58 16.53 22.18
CA SER A 72 -9.88 17.06 21.73
C SER A 72 -9.78 18.45 21.10
N LYS A 73 -8.81 19.27 21.54
CA LYS A 73 -8.54 20.58 20.95
C LYS A 73 -7.88 20.45 19.57
N SER A 74 -6.93 19.52 19.41
CA SER A 74 -6.18 19.32 18.15
C SER A 74 -7.02 18.80 17.01
N GLU A 75 -7.96 17.89 17.28
CA GLU A 75 -8.87 17.32 16.28
C GLU A 75 -9.69 18.37 15.55
N LYS A 76 -10.04 19.46 16.24
CA LYS A 76 -10.82 20.58 15.68
C LYS A 76 -9.99 21.55 14.85
N ILE A 77 -8.66 21.41 14.85
CA ILE A 77 -7.76 22.38 14.20
C ILE A 77 -7.18 21.83 12.91
N ASN A 78 -6.41 20.75 12.98
CA ASN A 78 -5.86 20.09 11.79
C ASN A 78 -5.23 18.73 12.12
N THR A 79 -5.00 17.96 11.05
CA THR A 79 -4.47 16.60 11.12
C THR A 79 -3.05 16.51 11.67
N ASP A 80 -2.14 17.44 11.31
CA ASP A 80 -0.74 17.43 11.80
C ASP A 80 -0.69 17.53 13.32
N LEU A 81 -1.52 18.42 13.87
CA LEU A 81 -1.59 18.63 15.32
C LEU A 81 -2.19 17.40 16.01
N SER A 82 -3.22 16.80 15.42
CA SER A 82 -3.84 15.57 15.96
C SER A 82 -2.88 14.38 15.93
N ILE A 83 -2.06 14.24 14.88
CA ILE A 83 -1.01 13.21 14.83
C ILE A 83 -0.02 13.43 15.98
N TRP A 84 0.46 14.65 16.15
CA TRP A 84 1.46 14.98 17.16
C TRP A 84 0.93 14.81 18.59
N THR A 85 -0.29 15.27 18.89
CA THR A 85 -0.89 15.13 20.23
C THR A 85 -1.15 13.68 20.62
N ASN A 86 -1.75 12.89 19.71
CA ASN A 86 -1.98 11.47 19.94
C ASN A 86 -0.64 10.73 20.17
N THR A 87 0.37 11.00 19.34
CA THR A 87 1.69 10.37 19.48
C THR A 87 2.32 10.71 20.83
N ASN A 88 2.25 11.96 21.29
CA ASN A 88 2.86 12.36 22.56
C ASN A 88 2.13 11.78 23.77
N TYR A 89 0.81 11.78 23.79
CA TYR A 89 0.08 11.15 24.88
C TYR A 89 0.26 9.63 24.89
N GLY A 90 0.17 8.99 23.73
CA GLY A 90 0.50 7.56 23.61
C GLY A 90 1.91 7.26 24.14
N PHE A 91 2.90 8.09 23.82
CA PHE A 91 4.27 7.92 24.29
C PHE A 91 4.46 8.17 25.79
N TYR A 92 3.71 9.09 26.37
CA TYR A 92 3.65 9.28 27.82
C TYR A 92 3.16 8.02 28.54
N LEU A 93 2.06 7.44 28.08
CA LEU A 93 1.54 6.18 28.62
C LEU A 93 2.52 5.03 28.41
N TYR A 94 3.09 4.92 27.21
CA TYR A 94 4.12 3.94 26.86
C TYR A 94 5.34 4.02 27.78
N SER A 95 5.82 5.23 28.08
CA SER A 95 6.98 5.45 28.95
C SER A 95 6.73 5.01 30.40
N ASN A 96 5.46 4.91 30.79
CA ASN A 96 5.01 4.39 32.08
C ASN A 96 4.61 2.89 32.04
N ASN A 97 4.99 2.17 30.98
CA ASN A 97 4.65 0.76 30.74
C ASN A 97 3.14 0.46 30.61
N LEU A 98 2.31 1.48 30.38
CA LEU A 98 0.87 1.34 30.15
C LEU A 98 0.60 1.08 28.66
N TYR A 99 1.13 -0.04 28.15
CA TYR A 99 1.13 -0.33 26.72
C TYR A 99 -0.28 -0.51 26.14
N LYS A 100 -1.18 -1.12 26.90
CA LYS A 100 -2.57 -1.29 26.48
C LYS A 100 -3.30 0.05 26.37
N ASP A 101 -3.11 0.93 27.36
CA ASP A 101 -3.75 2.25 27.38
C ASP A 101 -3.15 3.18 26.29
N ALA A 102 -1.90 2.97 25.90
CA ALA A 102 -1.25 3.70 24.83
C ALA A 102 -1.75 3.33 23.43
N LEU A 103 -2.26 2.10 23.23
CA LEU A 103 -2.67 1.55 21.94
C LEU A 103 -3.63 2.45 21.16
N PRO A 104 -4.77 2.92 21.69
CA PRO A 104 -5.73 3.71 20.93
C PRO A 104 -5.13 4.99 20.34
N TYR A 105 -4.19 5.61 21.05
CA TYR A 105 -3.52 6.85 20.62
C TYR A 105 -2.52 6.59 19.50
N PHE A 106 -1.74 5.53 19.58
CA PHE A 106 -0.85 5.13 18.47
C PHE A 106 -1.61 4.64 17.24
N LEU A 107 -2.74 3.95 17.41
CA LEU A 107 -3.61 3.58 16.29
C LEU A 107 -4.25 4.81 15.64
N ALA A 108 -4.74 5.77 16.44
CA ALA A 108 -5.28 7.04 15.93
C ALA A 108 -4.21 7.82 15.15
N ALA A 109 -3.01 7.97 15.70
CA ALA A 109 -1.90 8.62 15.03
C ALA A 109 -1.51 7.88 13.73
N SER A 110 -1.39 6.55 13.76
CA SER A 110 -1.07 5.71 12.59
C SER A 110 -2.09 5.89 11.47
N LYS A 111 -3.38 5.84 11.79
CA LYS A 111 -4.47 6.06 10.83
C LYS A 111 -4.40 7.45 10.17
N LEU A 112 -4.19 8.49 10.96
CA LEU A 112 -4.05 9.85 10.44
C LEU A 112 -2.80 10.02 9.55
N ILE A 113 -1.68 9.38 9.92
CA ILE A 113 -0.44 9.35 9.12
C ILE A 113 -0.70 8.66 7.76
N GLU A 114 -1.43 7.56 7.74
CA GLU A 114 -1.78 6.85 6.50
C GLU A 114 -2.70 7.69 5.61
N LEU A 115 -3.76 8.28 6.18
CA LEU A 115 -4.69 9.16 5.46
C LEU A 115 -4.01 10.41 4.87
N SER A 116 -2.98 10.95 5.55
CA SER A 116 -2.18 12.06 5.04
C SER A 116 -1.13 11.65 4.00
N ASN A 117 -1.05 10.36 3.63
CA ASN A 117 0.05 9.78 2.86
C ASN A 117 1.43 10.12 3.43
N SER A 118 1.53 10.20 4.75
CA SER A 118 2.73 10.61 5.51
C SER A 118 3.24 12.04 5.18
N LYS A 119 2.38 12.88 4.64
CA LYS A 119 2.67 14.28 4.29
C LYS A 119 2.29 15.24 5.41
N PHE A 120 2.79 15.04 6.61
CA PHE A 120 2.65 15.99 7.72
C PHE A 120 4.02 16.58 8.07
N THR A 121 4.03 17.75 8.69
CA THR A 121 5.24 18.57 8.85
C THR A 121 5.59 18.87 10.31
N LEU A 122 4.72 18.51 11.25
CA LEU A 122 4.93 18.81 12.67
C LEU A 122 5.72 17.69 13.36
N GLN A 123 6.98 17.99 13.74
CA GLN A 123 7.85 17.06 14.50
C GLN A 123 7.94 15.67 13.87
N THR A 124 8.07 15.60 12.55
CA THR A 124 7.92 14.37 11.76
C THR A 124 8.84 13.24 12.20
N THR A 125 10.13 13.54 12.45
CA THR A 125 11.10 12.55 12.95
C THR A 125 10.68 11.98 14.30
N ASP A 126 10.32 12.84 15.24
CA ASP A 126 9.92 12.44 16.60
C ASP A 126 8.63 11.61 16.60
N VAL A 127 7.64 12.02 15.79
CA VAL A 127 6.39 11.26 15.58
C VAL A 127 6.68 9.85 15.06
N PHE A 128 7.44 9.72 13.97
CA PHE A 128 7.77 8.41 13.44
C PHE A 128 8.58 7.56 14.41
N LYS A 129 9.55 8.15 15.09
CA LYS A 129 10.39 7.48 16.09
C LYS A 129 9.56 6.91 17.25
N LYS A 130 8.65 7.71 17.83
CA LYS A 130 7.78 7.28 18.94
C LYS A 130 6.81 6.17 18.51
N ASN A 131 6.21 6.29 17.33
CA ASN A 131 5.36 5.23 16.78
C ASN A 131 6.16 3.93 16.57
N ALA A 132 7.37 4.01 16.00
CA ALA A 132 8.23 2.85 15.81
C ALA A 132 8.52 2.14 17.15
N PHE A 133 8.91 2.88 18.18
CA PHE A 133 9.23 2.31 19.49
C PHE A 133 8.06 1.59 20.13
N TYR A 134 6.86 2.14 20.00
CA TYR A 134 5.65 1.48 20.47
C TYR A 134 5.40 0.16 19.72
N PHE A 135 5.37 0.19 18.38
CA PHE A 135 5.11 -1.00 17.58
C PHE A 135 6.19 -2.09 17.77
N GLY A 136 7.46 -1.68 17.95
CA GLY A 136 8.53 -2.63 18.30
C GLY A 136 8.33 -3.31 19.64
N THR A 137 7.82 -2.58 20.64
CA THR A 137 7.56 -3.14 21.98
C THR A 137 6.42 -4.18 21.95
N ILE A 138 5.40 -3.96 21.14
CA ILE A 138 4.31 -4.94 20.93
C ILE A 138 4.64 -5.99 19.87
N GLN A 139 5.89 -6.07 19.44
CA GLN A 139 6.43 -7.04 18.48
C GLN A 139 5.85 -6.95 17.05
N ASP A 140 5.22 -5.82 16.68
CA ASP A 140 4.89 -5.53 15.28
C ASP A 140 6.13 -5.00 14.54
N TYR A 141 7.08 -5.90 14.31
CA TYR A 141 8.36 -5.58 13.67
C TYR A 141 8.21 -4.99 12.26
N THR A 142 7.11 -5.28 11.58
CA THR A 142 6.83 -4.76 10.24
C THR A 142 6.48 -3.27 10.29
N LYS A 143 5.57 -2.88 11.19
CA LYS A 143 5.23 -1.46 11.40
C LYS A 143 6.41 -0.70 11.98
N GLU A 144 7.12 -1.27 12.95
CA GLU A 144 8.34 -0.67 13.50
C GLU A 144 9.34 -0.33 12.40
N ALA A 145 9.73 -1.29 11.55
CA ALA A 145 10.67 -1.05 10.46
C ALA A 145 10.15 0.00 9.45
N THR A 146 8.85 -0.01 9.19
CA THR A 146 8.21 0.97 8.29
C THR A 146 8.36 2.39 8.85
N TYR A 147 8.06 2.61 10.12
CA TYR A 147 8.18 3.91 10.78
C TYR A 147 9.64 4.35 10.93
N LEU A 148 10.55 3.45 11.29
CA LEU A 148 11.99 3.75 11.37
C LEU A 148 12.55 4.21 10.01
N LYS A 149 12.18 3.53 8.93
CA LYS A 149 12.58 3.93 7.57
C LYS A 149 11.99 5.27 7.15
N LYS A 150 10.72 5.55 7.51
CA LYS A 150 10.10 6.87 7.27
C LYS A 150 10.83 7.96 8.06
N ALA A 151 11.18 7.70 9.32
CA ALA A 151 11.95 8.63 10.15
C ALA A 151 13.32 8.92 9.53
N LEU A 152 14.08 7.89 9.12
CA LEU A 152 15.40 8.07 8.50
C LEU A 152 15.38 8.96 7.25
N ARG A 153 14.32 8.85 6.43
CA ARG A 153 14.20 9.66 5.20
C ARG A 153 14.04 11.15 5.44
N VAL A 154 13.59 11.55 6.63
CA VAL A 154 13.31 12.95 6.98
C VAL A 154 14.26 13.49 8.06
N THR A 155 15.21 12.68 8.52
CA THR A 155 16.18 13.04 9.55
C THR A 155 17.53 13.30 8.90
N ASP A 156 18.17 14.40 9.28
CA ASP A 156 19.52 14.73 8.85
C ASP A 156 20.54 13.74 9.46
N GLU A 157 21.53 13.34 8.66
CA GLU A 157 22.58 12.40 9.11
C GLU A 157 23.43 12.95 10.27
N SER A 158 23.56 14.27 10.37
CA SER A 158 24.25 14.96 11.46
C SER A 158 23.46 14.97 12.78
N SER A 159 22.15 14.64 12.73
CA SER A 159 21.31 14.57 13.92
C SER A 159 21.64 13.33 14.78
N SER A 160 21.65 13.50 16.11
CA SER A 160 21.77 12.37 17.05
C SER A 160 20.63 11.34 16.90
N ASP A 161 19.45 11.77 16.39
CA ASP A 161 18.35 10.87 16.10
C ASP A 161 18.67 9.91 14.95
N TYR A 162 19.49 10.29 13.97
CA TYR A 162 19.82 9.44 12.82
C TYR A 162 20.53 8.15 13.28
N GLY A 163 21.56 8.27 14.12
CA GLY A 163 22.22 7.12 14.73
C GLY A 163 21.27 6.26 15.60
N THR A 164 20.34 6.92 16.31
CA THR A 164 19.30 6.21 17.09
C THR A 164 18.39 5.38 16.19
N LEU A 165 17.96 5.92 15.06
CA LEU A 165 17.07 5.25 14.11
C LEU A 165 17.77 4.06 13.42
N LEU A 166 19.05 4.23 13.03
CA LEU A 166 19.87 3.13 12.49
C LEU A 166 20.03 1.99 13.49
N ASN A 167 20.36 2.31 14.73
CA ASN A 167 20.50 1.32 15.79
C ASN A 167 19.18 0.56 16.05
N SER A 168 18.06 1.29 16.04
CA SER A 168 16.73 0.69 16.22
C SER A 168 16.34 -0.23 15.05
N LEU A 169 16.72 0.11 13.81
CA LEU A 169 16.57 -0.79 12.66
C LEU A 169 17.42 -2.04 12.80
N GLY A 170 18.65 -1.90 13.27
CA GLY A 170 19.51 -3.04 13.59
C GLY A 170 18.83 -3.98 14.58
N LYS A 171 18.28 -3.43 15.68
CA LYS A 171 17.56 -4.20 16.69
C LYS A 171 16.28 -4.84 16.14
N ASN A 172 15.50 -4.11 15.33
CA ASN A 172 14.32 -4.66 14.66
C ASN A 172 14.68 -5.90 13.82
N TYR A 173 15.72 -5.80 12.99
CA TYR A 173 16.14 -6.92 12.15
C TYR A 173 16.72 -8.09 12.97
N ALA A 174 17.44 -7.82 14.08
CA ALA A 174 17.91 -8.86 14.98
C ALA A 174 16.74 -9.62 15.64
N ASN A 175 15.73 -8.90 16.13
CA ASN A 175 14.52 -9.48 16.72
C ASN A 175 13.70 -10.30 15.72
N ASN A 176 13.75 -9.91 14.44
CA ASN A 176 13.10 -10.63 13.34
C ASN A 176 13.99 -11.72 12.69
N GLY A 177 15.10 -12.09 13.32
CA GLY A 177 15.99 -13.17 12.89
C GLY A 177 16.93 -12.83 11.72
N ASN A 178 16.90 -11.59 11.20
CA ASN A 178 17.76 -11.17 10.08
C ASN A 178 19.08 -10.58 10.59
N ASN A 179 19.97 -11.45 11.09
CA ASN A 179 21.26 -11.07 11.67
C ASN A 179 22.19 -10.35 10.67
N GLN A 180 22.06 -10.61 9.37
CA GLN A 180 22.85 -9.95 8.33
C GLN A 180 22.50 -8.46 8.22
N LEU A 181 21.23 -8.14 8.12
CA LEU A 181 20.77 -6.74 8.09
C LEU A 181 21.00 -6.07 9.44
N ALA A 182 20.78 -6.76 10.56
CA ALA A 182 21.08 -6.23 11.88
C ALA A 182 22.53 -5.77 11.98
N LYS A 183 23.49 -6.63 11.62
CA LYS A 183 24.92 -6.32 11.60
C LYS A 183 25.25 -5.13 10.69
N LYS A 184 24.61 -5.04 9.50
CA LYS A 184 24.79 -3.92 8.59
C LYS A 184 24.39 -2.60 9.25
N TYR A 185 23.18 -2.54 9.85
CA TYR A 185 22.69 -1.32 10.48
C TYR A 185 23.45 -0.94 11.74
N TYR A 186 23.90 -1.90 12.55
CA TYR A 186 24.76 -1.62 13.70
C TYR A 186 26.13 -1.07 13.28
N ASN A 187 26.76 -1.62 12.24
CA ASN A 187 28.00 -1.07 11.71
C ASN A 187 27.83 0.35 11.16
N GLU A 188 26.70 0.61 10.49
CA GLU A 188 26.38 1.95 10.03
C GLU A 188 26.12 2.91 11.21
N THR A 189 25.51 2.42 12.28
CA THR A 189 25.38 3.18 13.53
C THR A 189 26.75 3.53 14.10
N LEU A 190 27.71 2.59 14.16
CA LEU A 190 29.08 2.88 14.62
C LEU A 190 29.74 3.97 13.76
N ARG A 191 29.59 3.88 12.43
CA ARG A 191 30.15 4.88 11.50
C ARG A 191 29.59 6.28 11.74
N ILE A 192 28.28 6.40 11.78
CA ILE A 192 27.58 7.68 11.96
C ILE A 192 27.82 8.26 13.36
N SER A 193 27.78 7.42 14.40
CA SER A 193 28.04 7.87 15.77
C SER A 193 29.44 8.43 15.93
N LYS A 194 30.44 7.83 15.26
CA LYS A 194 31.81 8.34 15.27
C LYS A 194 31.92 9.69 14.54
N ILE A 195 31.24 9.86 13.40
CA ILE A 195 31.20 11.13 12.65
C ILE A 195 30.55 12.24 13.50
N ASN A 196 29.47 11.89 14.21
CA ASN A 196 28.67 12.86 14.99
C ASN A 196 29.20 13.03 16.42
N ASN A 197 30.30 12.39 16.80
CA ASN A 197 30.83 12.36 18.18
C ASN A 197 29.80 11.91 19.23
N ASP A 198 28.88 10.99 18.86
CA ASP A 198 27.89 10.40 19.77
C ASP A 198 28.45 9.11 20.39
N GLU A 199 29.33 9.28 21.38
CA GLU A 199 30.02 8.17 22.02
C GLU A 199 29.06 7.20 22.73
N VAL A 200 27.98 7.71 23.30
CA VAL A 200 26.96 6.86 23.95
C VAL A 200 26.24 5.98 22.92
N ARG A 201 25.94 6.53 21.73
CA ARG A 201 25.34 5.74 20.65
C ARG A 201 26.31 4.71 20.09
N TYR A 202 27.56 5.11 19.95
CA TYR A 202 28.64 4.22 19.55
C TYR A 202 28.75 3.02 20.51
N ALA A 203 28.81 3.30 21.83
CA ALA A 203 28.84 2.28 22.87
C ALA A 203 27.67 1.31 22.77
N LYS A 204 26.44 1.85 22.66
CA LYS A 204 25.23 1.05 22.52
C LYS A 204 25.27 0.12 21.31
N ALA A 205 25.77 0.60 20.16
CA ALA A 205 25.89 -0.21 18.96
C ALA A 205 26.91 -1.36 19.13
N LEU A 206 27.99 -1.14 19.93
CA LEU A 206 28.91 -2.21 20.31
C LEU A 206 28.20 -3.28 21.15
N GLY A 207 27.41 -2.89 22.16
CA GLY A 207 26.61 -3.82 22.96
C GLY A 207 25.60 -4.63 22.15
N ASP A 208 24.90 -3.97 21.23
CA ASP A 208 23.96 -4.64 20.34
C ASP A 208 24.66 -5.62 19.35
N LEU A 209 25.87 -5.28 18.84
CA LEU A 209 26.71 -6.18 18.04
C LEU A 209 27.25 -7.36 18.87
N ALA A 210 27.59 -7.13 20.14
CA ALA A 210 28.03 -8.18 21.04
C ALA A 210 26.99 -9.31 21.13
N ASN A 211 25.70 -8.97 21.15
CA ASN A 211 24.62 -9.95 21.15
C ASN A 211 24.67 -10.84 19.90
N LEU A 212 24.94 -10.28 18.72
CA LEU A 212 25.07 -11.06 17.48
C LEU A 212 26.31 -11.97 17.52
N PHE A 213 27.43 -11.53 18.12
CA PHE A 213 28.60 -12.37 18.32
C PHE A 213 28.35 -13.51 19.32
N GLU A 214 27.62 -13.22 20.41
CA GLU A 214 27.20 -14.23 21.38
C GLU A 214 26.35 -15.33 20.74
N GLN A 215 25.33 -14.93 19.91
CA GLN A 215 24.49 -15.88 19.17
C GLN A 215 25.32 -16.80 18.24
N ASN A 216 26.40 -16.28 17.68
CA ASN A 216 27.34 -17.02 16.84
C ASN A 216 28.44 -17.74 17.65
N LYS A 217 28.33 -17.81 18.99
CA LYS A 217 29.30 -18.43 19.93
C LYS A 217 30.72 -17.81 19.89
N ASN A 218 30.86 -16.61 19.34
CA ASN A 218 32.09 -15.84 19.39
C ASN A 218 32.14 -15.02 20.69
N TRP A 219 32.41 -15.69 21.78
CA TRP A 219 32.27 -15.20 23.14
C TRP A 219 33.36 -14.18 23.50
N GLU A 220 34.57 -14.33 22.96
CA GLU A 220 35.67 -13.40 23.18
C GLU A 220 35.32 -12.02 22.60
N LYS A 221 34.80 -11.99 21.38
CA LYS A 221 34.45 -10.74 20.73
C LYS A 221 33.22 -10.10 21.37
N ALA A 222 32.23 -10.90 21.79
CA ALA A 222 31.09 -10.41 22.54
C ALA A 222 31.52 -9.74 23.85
N GLU A 223 32.44 -10.36 24.60
CA GLU A 223 33.01 -9.84 25.83
C GLU A 223 33.79 -8.53 25.60
N GLU A 224 34.68 -8.50 24.61
CA GLU A 224 35.40 -7.28 24.21
C GLU A 224 34.47 -6.11 23.97
N TYR A 225 33.42 -6.32 23.17
CA TYR A 225 32.48 -5.27 22.78
C TYR A 225 31.64 -4.78 23.96
N LEU A 226 31.19 -5.67 24.85
CA LEU A 226 30.43 -5.30 26.05
C LEU A 226 31.31 -4.54 27.06
N LEU A 227 32.58 -4.93 27.25
CA LEU A 227 33.52 -4.20 28.13
C LEU A 227 33.78 -2.79 27.59
N ARG A 228 33.92 -2.62 26.27
CA ARG A 228 34.06 -1.31 25.63
C ARG A 228 32.80 -0.46 25.78
N ASP A 229 31.60 -1.05 25.58
CA ASP A 229 30.34 -0.37 25.83
C ASP A 229 30.24 0.14 27.26
N ILE A 230 30.53 -0.73 28.25
CA ILE A 230 30.49 -0.36 29.67
C ILE A 230 31.47 0.80 29.98
N ALA A 231 32.72 0.71 29.44
CA ALA A 231 33.73 1.73 29.66
C ALA A 231 33.28 3.11 29.15
N ILE A 232 32.88 3.18 27.89
CA ILE A 232 32.44 4.42 27.24
C ILE A 232 31.17 4.94 27.92
N SER A 233 30.19 4.08 28.21
CA SER A 233 28.93 4.47 28.83
C SER A 233 29.13 5.02 30.24
N LYS A 234 30.09 4.52 31.00
CA LYS A 234 30.46 5.05 32.32
C LYS A 234 31.13 6.42 32.20
N GLU A 235 32.07 6.58 31.28
CA GLU A 235 32.78 7.83 31.01
C GLU A 235 31.80 8.94 30.69
N HIS A 236 30.77 8.64 29.90
CA HIS A 236 29.71 9.59 29.51
C HIS A 236 28.49 9.60 30.45
N ASN A 237 28.59 9.06 31.66
CA ASN A 237 27.53 9.02 32.67
C ASN A 237 26.17 8.43 32.16
N SER A 238 26.22 7.56 31.17
CA SER A 238 25.04 6.87 30.60
C SER A 238 24.68 5.64 31.43
N GLN A 239 24.25 5.86 32.69
CA GLN A 239 23.96 4.80 33.66
C GLN A 239 23.02 3.72 33.13
N ARG A 240 21.97 4.14 32.38
CA ARG A 240 21.01 3.19 31.79
C ARG A 240 21.67 2.27 30.75
N ASN A 241 22.52 2.82 29.88
CA ASN A 241 23.23 1.99 28.89
C ASN A 241 24.26 1.09 29.57
N THR A 242 24.98 1.62 30.59
CA THR A 242 25.89 0.82 31.41
C THR A 242 25.16 -0.38 32.03
N MET A 243 23.98 -0.19 32.61
CA MET A 243 23.18 -1.29 33.18
C MET A 243 22.84 -2.34 32.10
N PHE A 244 22.38 -1.94 30.91
CA PHE A 244 22.07 -2.90 29.85
C PHE A 244 23.28 -3.73 29.44
N ALA A 245 24.43 -3.09 29.22
CA ALA A 245 25.67 -3.80 28.86
C ALA A 245 26.17 -4.71 29.99
N GLN A 246 26.01 -4.29 31.26
CA GLN A 246 26.33 -5.12 32.42
C GLN A 246 25.45 -6.36 32.54
N ILE A 247 24.15 -6.25 32.27
CA ILE A 247 23.23 -7.41 32.26
C ILE A 247 23.64 -8.39 31.16
N GLN A 248 23.94 -7.89 29.95
CA GLN A 248 24.39 -8.75 28.85
C GLN A 248 25.74 -9.44 29.19
N LEU A 249 26.70 -8.72 29.76
CA LEU A 249 27.98 -9.27 30.14
C LEU A 249 27.84 -10.28 31.29
N GLY A 250 26.97 -9.99 32.27
CA GLY A 250 26.64 -10.94 33.34
C GLY A 250 26.03 -12.24 32.79
N ASN A 251 25.14 -12.14 31.81
CA ASN A 251 24.58 -13.31 31.14
C ASN A 251 25.66 -14.10 30.34
N LEU A 252 26.56 -13.38 29.65
CA LEU A 252 27.67 -14.01 28.92
C LEU A 252 28.59 -14.79 29.88
N TYR A 253 28.96 -14.22 31.03
CA TYR A 253 29.77 -14.92 32.03
C TYR A 253 29.00 -16.07 32.68
N TYR A 254 27.72 -15.95 32.94
CA TYR A 254 26.87 -17.07 33.36
C TYR A 254 26.95 -18.25 32.37
N LYS A 255 26.82 -17.98 31.06
CA LYS A 255 26.97 -19.01 30.01
C LYS A 255 28.36 -19.62 29.93
N LYS A 256 29.38 -18.86 30.29
CA LYS A 256 30.79 -19.34 30.42
C LYS A 256 31.03 -20.06 31.74
N ASN A 257 30.02 -20.27 32.60
CA ASN A 257 30.12 -20.81 33.96
C ASN A 257 31.05 -20.01 34.90
N ASN A 258 31.32 -18.76 34.57
CA ASN A 258 32.11 -17.86 35.44
C ASN A 258 31.14 -17.02 36.29
N TYR A 259 30.62 -17.62 37.35
CA TYR A 259 29.59 -17.05 38.18
C TYR A 259 30.07 -15.84 38.99
N GLU A 260 31.30 -15.84 39.42
CA GLU A 260 31.92 -14.71 40.14
C GLU A 260 31.92 -13.45 39.28
N GLN A 261 32.44 -13.54 38.05
CA GLN A 261 32.42 -12.41 37.13
C GLN A 261 30.98 -12.02 36.73
N ALA A 262 30.08 -12.99 36.60
CA ALA A 262 28.68 -12.69 36.31
C ALA A 262 28.07 -11.79 37.40
N LEU A 263 28.21 -12.15 38.67
CA LEU A 263 27.71 -11.38 39.81
C LEU A 263 28.34 -9.99 39.90
N LYS A 264 29.66 -9.87 39.66
CA LYS A 264 30.38 -8.59 39.64
C LYS A 264 29.75 -7.55 38.72
N PHE A 265 29.16 -7.98 37.60
CA PHE A 265 28.47 -7.09 36.66
C PHE A 265 26.97 -6.97 36.96
N LEU A 266 26.33 -8.02 37.46
CA LEU A 266 24.90 -8.00 37.76
C LEU A 266 24.56 -7.14 39.00
N ASP A 267 25.42 -7.10 40.03
CA ASP A 267 25.16 -6.34 41.25
C ASP A 267 25.00 -4.82 41.03
N PRO A 268 25.93 -4.13 40.34
CA PRO A 268 25.75 -2.72 40.06
C PRO A 268 24.58 -2.46 39.08
N ALA A 269 24.27 -3.38 38.15
CA ALA A 269 23.12 -3.28 37.29
C ALA A 269 21.81 -3.37 38.08
N GLU A 270 21.74 -4.26 39.07
CA GLU A 270 20.58 -4.41 39.96
C GLU A 270 20.37 -3.16 40.82
N ASN A 271 21.43 -2.62 41.41
CA ASN A 271 21.32 -1.39 42.20
C ASN A 271 20.74 -0.24 41.40
N TYR A 272 21.15 -0.09 40.14
CA TYR A 272 20.55 0.93 39.28
C TYR A 272 19.11 0.60 38.91
N ALA A 273 18.78 -0.64 38.53
CA ALA A 273 17.42 -1.05 38.18
C ALA A 273 16.42 -0.85 39.32
N ASN A 274 16.84 -1.18 40.56
CA ASN A 274 16.03 -1.01 41.78
C ASN A 274 15.70 0.46 42.06
N SER A 275 16.59 1.38 41.69
CA SER A 275 16.37 2.83 41.91
C SER A 275 15.29 3.45 40.99
N LYS A 276 14.76 2.68 40.02
CA LYS A 276 13.86 3.18 38.98
C LYS A 276 12.60 2.33 38.89
N THR A 277 11.44 2.96 38.97
CA THR A 277 10.14 2.28 38.91
C THR A 277 9.83 1.69 37.54
N ASN A 278 10.35 2.30 36.47
CA ASN A 278 10.11 1.89 35.08
C ASN A 278 11.09 0.80 34.58
N LEU A 279 12.00 0.30 35.46
CA LEU A 279 12.98 -0.74 35.11
C LEU A 279 12.68 -2.09 35.75
N LYS A 280 11.48 -2.33 36.27
CA LYS A 280 11.11 -3.57 36.97
C LYS A 280 11.26 -4.83 36.13
N GLY A 281 11.07 -4.77 34.81
CA GLY A 281 11.34 -5.90 33.91
C GLY A 281 12.83 -6.28 33.84
N PHE A 282 13.75 -5.31 33.91
CA PHE A 282 15.19 -5.57 33.96
C PHE A 282 15.62 -6.07 35.35
N GLU A 283 15.00 -5.56 36.41
CA GLU A 283 15.18 -6.09 37.75
C GLU A 283 14.79 -7.57 37.85
N GLU A 284 13.65 -7.93 37.24
CA GLU A 284 13.21 -9.32 37.13
C GLU A 284 14.21 -10.18 36.32
N GLN A 285 14.73 -9.67 35.19
CA GLN A 285 15.72 -10.36 34.40
C GLN A 285 17.01 -10.62 35.18
N ILE A 286 17.51 -9.65 35.94
CA ILE A 286 18.69 -9.79 36.80
C ILE A 286 18.42 -10.81 37.89
N ALA A 287 17.27 -10.74 38.56
CA ALA A 287 16.90 -11.71 39.60
C ALA A 287 16.84 -13.15 39.08
N LYS A 288 16.30 -13.34 37.84
CA LYS A 288 16.34 -14.67 37.17
C LYS A 288 17.76 -15.18 36.93
N LEU A 289 18.67 -14.34 36.50
CA LEU A 289 20.06 -14.71 36.28
C LEU A 289 20.76 -15.04 37.63
N LYS A 290 20.56 -14.22 38.66
CA LYS A 290 21.12 -14.48 39.99
C LYS A 290 20.55 -15.75 40.61
N LEU A 291 19.26 -16.00 40.45
CA LEU A 291 18.64 -17.27 40.85
C LEU A 291 19.30 -18.48 40.17
N ALA A 292 19.48 -18.39 38.85
CA ALA A 292 20.11 -19.46 38.07
C ALA A 292 21.58 -19.71 38.54
N ILE A 293 22.31 -18.65 38.89
CA ILE A 293 23.67 -18.74 39.47
C ILE A 293 23.63 -19.42 40.84
N ALA A 294 22.73 -18.96 41.75
CA ALA A 294 22.60 -19.51 43.10
C ALA A 294 22.30 -21.02 43.08
N ILE A 295 21.38 -21.45 42.20
CA ILE A 295 21.09 -22.88 42.01
C ILE A 295 22.33 -23.64 41.55
N LYS A 296 23.14 -23.11 40.62
CA LYS A 296 24.37 -23.75 40.14
C LYS A 296 25.45 -23.82 41.22
N GLN A 297 25.52 -22.82 42.07
CA GLN A 297 26.46 -22.74 43.18
C GLN A 297 25.98 -23.46 44.46
N LYS A 298 24.72 -23.92 44.51
CA LYS A 298 24.07 -24.50 45.68
C LYS A 298 24.03 -23.54 46.87
N ASP A 299 23.77 -22.25 46.57
CA ASP A 299 23.61 -21.21 47.58
C ASP A 299 22.12 -21.06 47.92
N ASP A 300 21.65 -21.86 48.88
CA ASP A 300 20.24 -21.92 49.28
C ASP A 300 19.75 -20.58 49.83
N LYS A 301 20.60 -19.77 50.44
CA LYS A 301 20.23 -18.46 51.00
C LYS A 301 19.89 -17.48 49.86
N THR A 302 20.81 -17.32 48.93
CA THR A 302 20.62 -16.45 47.78
C THR A 302 19.47 -16.97 46.88
N GLU A 303 19.33 -18.28 46.71
CA GLU A 303 18.22 -18.87 46.00
C GLU A 303 16.87 -18.46 46.58
N LEU A 304 16.70 -18.60 47.91
CA LEU A 304 15.44 -18.23 48.58
C LEU A 304 15.17 -16.73 48.45
N GLU A 305 16.19 -15.89 48.58
CA GLU A 305 16.07 -14.44 48.43
C GLU A 305 15.59 -14.06 47.01
N GLN A 306 16.20 -14.61 45.98
CA GLN A 306 15.86 -14.31 44.59
C GLN A 306 14.48 -14.87 44.22
N ARG A 307 14.06 -16.01 44.75
CA ARG A 307 12.70 -16.55 44.56
C ARG A 307 11.64 -15.59 45.13
N ARG A 308 11.80 -15.12 46.36
CA ARG A 308 10.89 -14.14 47.00
C ARG A 308 10.84 -12.83 46.22
N LYS A 309 11.98 -12.36 45.72
CA LYS A 309 12.06 -11.16 44.90
C LYS A 309 11.31 -11.35 43.58
N LEU A 310 11.46 -12.48 42.91
CA LEU A 310 10.79 -12.81 41.67
C LEU A 310 9.26 -12.93 41.85
N ASP A 311 8.79 -13.51 42.95
CA ASP A 311 7.35 -13.58 43.23
C ASP A 311 6.72 -12.17 43.28
N THR A 312 7.42 -11.22 43.91
CA THR A 312 6.97 -9.82 43.98
C THR A 312 7.03 -9.14 42.61
N LEU A 313 8.13 -9.30 41.88
CA LEU A 313 8.34 -8.66 40.58
C LEU A 313 7.44 -9.22 39.50
N SER A 314 7.20 -10.54 39.50
CA SER A 314 6.36 -11.18 38.49
C SER A 314 4.93 -10.65 38.48
N VAL A 315 4.37 -10.37 39.66
CA VAL A 315 3.03 -9.74 39.80
C VAL A 315 3.02 -8.33 39.23
N LEU A 316 4.08 -7.55 39.45
CA LEU A 316 4.19 -6.17 38.95
C LEU A 316 4.39 -6.13 37.43
N VAL A 317 5.28 -6.97 36.92
CA VAL A 317 5.65 -6.99 35.49
C VAL A 317 4.51 -7.61 34.65
N SER A 318 3.86 -8.68 35.13
CA SER A 318 2.77 -9.34 34.41
C SER A 318 1.59 -8.43 34.16
N LYS A 319 1.29 -7.52 35.09
CA LYS A 319 0.19 -6.53 34.95
C LYS A 319 0.43 -5.52 33.83
N THR A 320 1.67 -5.21 33.51
CA THR A 320 2.01 -4.10 32.61
C THR A 320 2.73 -4.55 31.33
N GLN A 321 3.52 -5.60 31.40
CA GLN A 321 4.44 -6.05 30.33
C GLN A 321 4.31 -7.54 30.03
N GLY A 322 3.38 -8.24 30.66
CA GLY A 322 3.21 -9.69 30.49
C GLY A 322 2.78 -10.07 29.09
N GLU A 323 3.11 -11.30 28.70
CA GLU A 323 2.73 -11.88 27.40
C GLU A 323 1.22 -11.78 27.11
N GLN A 324 0.38 -11.94 28.13
CA GLN A 324 -1.06 -11.77 28.01
C GLN A 324 -1.48 -10.35 27.62
N VAL A 325 -0.77 -9.33 28.12
CA VAL A 325 -0.99 -7.93 27.75
C VAL A 325 -0.60 -7.70 26.29
N ILE A 326 0.57 -8.17 25.89
CA ILE A 326 1.04 -8.07 24.50
C ILE A 326 0.09 -8.82 23.56
N ASN A 327 -0.32 -10.03 23.91
CA ASN A 327 -1.27 -10.81 23.12
C ASN A 327 -2.65 -10.13 23.01
N SER A 328 -3.14 -9.51 24.09
CA SER A 328 -4.39 -8.73 24.06
C SER A 328 -4.28 -7.49 23.14
N ILE A 329 -3.15 -6.81 23.15
CA ILE A 329 -2.85 -5.67 22.28
C ILE A 329 -2.78 -6.12 20.80
N ASN A 330 -2.10 -7.21 20.53
CA ASN A 330 -1.99 -7.76 19.18
C ASN A 330 -3.36 -8.16 18.63
N LEU A 331 -4.19 -8.81 19.43
CA LEU A 331 -5.57 -9.17 19.05
C LEU A 331 -6.43 -7.92 18.77
N GLU A 332 -6.31 -6.87 19.58
CA GLU A 332 -7.04 -5.62 19.38
C GLU A 332 -6.55 -4.88 18.13
N THR A 333 -5.25 -4.89 17.87
CA THR A 333 -4.64 -4.34 16.66
C THR A 333 -5.10 -5.11 15.42
N GLU A 334 -5.18 -6.43 15.49
CA GLU A 334 -5.67 -7.27 14.40
C GLU A 334 -7.15 -7.00 14.11
N LYS A 335 -7.99 -6.90 15.13
CA LYS A 335 -9.39 -6.50 14.99
C LYS A 335 -9.54 -5.16 14.27
N GLU A 336 -8.75 -4.16 14.66
CA GLU A 336 -8.80 -2.84 14.02
C GLU A 336 -8.32 -2.89 12.56
N ASN A 337 -7.27 -3.65 12.27
CA ASN A 337 -6.81 -3.88 10.91
C ASN A 337 -7.88 -4.57 10.04
N ILE A 338 -8.61 -5.55 10.60
CA ILE A 338 -9.74 -6.22 9.92
C ILE A 338 -10.86 -5.21 9.64
N LYS A 339 -11.22 -4.36 10.60
CA LYS A 339 -12.23 -3.31 10.39
C LYS A 339 -11.82 -2.35 9.27
N LEU A 340 -10.56 -1.94 9.25
CA LEU A 340 -10.03 -1.05 8.20
C LEU A 340 -10.06 -1.72 6.82
N LYS A 341 -9.70 -3.00 6.72
CA LYS A 341 -9.81 -3.77 5.49
C LYS A 341 -11.25 -3.88 5.01
N LEU A 342 -12.18 -4.21 5.92
CA LEU A 342 -13.60 -4.31 5.62
C LEU A 342 -14.18 -2.96 5.15
N ALA A 343 -13.80 -1.86 5.80
CA ALA A 343 -14.19 -0.52 5.38
C ALA A 343 -13.64 -0.16 3.98
N ALA A 344 -12.41 -0.56 3.68
CA ALA A 344 -11.81 -0.37 2.36
C ALA A 344 -12.51 -1.21 1.27
N GLU A 345 -12.87 -2.46 1.58
CA GLU A 345 -13.65 -3.34 0.68
C GLU A 345 -15.05 -2.77 0.43
N ASN A 346 -15.74 -2.31 1.48
CA ASN A 346 -17.05 -1.67 1.33
C ASN A 346 -16.97 -0.43 0.44
N LEU A 347 -15.95 0.42 0.62
CA LEU A 347 -15.73 1.59 -0.24
C LEU A 347 -15.45 1.18 -1.69
N ASN A 348 -14.72 0.10 -1.91
CA ASN A 348 -14.46 -0.43 -3.25
C ASN A 348 -15.74 -0.99 -3.90
N THR A 349 -16.58 -1.69 -3.14
CA THR A 349 -17.86 -2.18 -3.65
C THR A 349 -18.82 -1.05 -3.97
N GLU A 350 -18.89 0.00 -3.16
CA GLU A 350 -19.65 1.21 -3.46
C GLU A 350 -19.17 1.91 -4.74
N LYS A 351 -17.85 2.04 -4.91
CA LYS A 351 -17.27 2.59 -6.15
C LYS A 351 -17.63 1.72 -7.37
N GLN A 352 -17.54 0.40 -7.26
CA GLN A 352 -17.92 -0.50 -8.35
C GLN A 352 -19.42 -0.40 -8.69
N LEU A 353 -20.28 -0.30 -7.67
CA LEU A 353 -21.70 -0.07 -7.88
C LEU A 353 -21.98 1.27 -8.57
N LEU A 354 -21.26 2.33 -8.20
CA LEU A 354 -21.34 3.63 -8.85
C LEU A 354 -20.91 3.55 -10.32
N ILE A 355 -19.79 2.90 -10.61
CA ILE A 355 -19.29 2.67 -11.97
C ILE A 355 -20.31 1.89 -12.80
N ARG A 356 -20.91 0.83 -12.24
CA ARG A 356 -21.98 0.07 -12.90
C ARG A 356 -23.21 0.93 -13.19
N LYS A 357 -23.67 1.77 -12.23
CA LYS A 357 -24.78 2.70 -12.44
C LYS A 357 -24.47 3.71 -13.55
N ILE A 358 -23.25 4.27 -13.57
CA ILE A 358 -22.81 5.19 -14.63
C ILE A 358 -22.77 4.44 -15.98
N GLY A 359 -22.26 3.22 -16.03
CA GLY A 359 -22.25 2.39 -17.24
C GLY A 359 -23.66 2.11 -17.78
N LEU A 360 -24.62 1.78 -16.90
CA LEU A 360 -26.01 1.62 -17.27
C LEU A 360 -26.64 2.91 -17.80
N MET A 361 -26.37 4.05 -17.17
CA MET A 361 -26.83 5.35 -17.66
C MET A 361 -26.28 5.66 -19.06
N ILE A 362 -24.98 5.42 -19.28
CA ILE A 362 -24.35 5.60 -20.60
C ILE A 362 -24.99 4.68 -21.64
N SER A 363 -25.23 3.40 -21.29
CA SER A 363 -25.86 2.45 -22.20
C SER A 363 -27.30 2.86 -22.57
N LEU A 364 -28.07 3.39 -21.62
CA LEU A 364 -29.40 3.92 -21.87
C LEU A 364 -29.37 5.14 -22.79
N VAL A 365 -28.40 6.03 -22.59
CA VAL A 365 -28.23 7.20 -23.48
C VAL A 365 -27.84 6.76 -24.89
N LEU A 366 -26.94 5.80 -25.04
CA LEU A 366 -26.57 5.24 -26.33
C LEU A 366 -27.75 4.55 -27.01
N LEU A 367 -28.58 3.81 -26.27
CA LEU A 367 -29.79 3.20 -26.77
C LEU A 367 -30.78 4.28 -27.26
N ALA A 368 -30.97 5.36 -26.50
CA ALA A 368 -31.83 6.47 -26.91
C ALA A 368 -31.30 7.12 -28.19
N ILE A 369 -29.99 7.33 -28.32
CA ILE A 369 -29.37 7.87 -29.53
C ILE A 369 -29.59 6.93 -30.72
N THR A 370 -29.41 5.62 -30.55
CA THR A 370 -29.65 4.65 -31.63
C THR A 370 -31.10 4.61 -32.07
N ILE A 371 -32.06 4.70 -31.14
CA ILE A 371 -33.49 4.82 -31.45
C ILE A 371 -33.75 6.11 -32.22
N LEU A 372 -33.16 7.22 -31.81
CA LEU A 372 -33.33 8.52 -32.46
C LEU A 372 -32.76 8.52 -33.88
N LEU A 373 -31.56 7.93 -34.05
CA LEU A 373 -30.97 7.73 -35.39
C LEU A 373 -31.83 6.82 -36.26
N PHE A 374 -32.42 5.77 -35.69
CA PHE A 374 -33.35 4.90 -36.41
C PHE A 374 -34.63 5.63 -36.85
N ILE A 375 -35.18 6.48 -35.97
CA ILE A 375 -36.34 7.32 -36.33
C ILE A 375 -35.97 8.29 -37.44
N VAL A 376 -34.80 8.95 -37.36
CA VAL A 376 -34.33 9.88 -38.41
C VAL A 376 -34.11 9.13 -39.72
N TYR A 377 -33.47 7.94 -39.66
CA TYR A 377 -33.29 7.09 -40.82
C TYR A 377 -34.64 6.70 -41.45
N ARG A 378 -35.58 6.25 -40.64
CA ARG A 378 -36.93 5.87 -41.12
C ARG A 378 -37.67 7.04 -41.76
N ARG A 379 -37.58 8.27 -41.18
CA ARG A 379 -38.13 9.49 -41.78
C ARG A 379 -37.45 9.81 -43.12
N ARG A 380 -36.16 9.64 -43.23
CA ARG A 380 -35.39 9.85 -44.48
C ARG A 380 -35.83 8.89 -45.58
N VAL A 381 -35.98 7.62 -45.21
CA VAL A 381 -36.50 6.60 -46.16
C VAL A 381 -37.92 6.92 -46.61
N GLN A 382 -38.81 7.33 -45.69
CA GLN A 382 -40.15 7.75 -46.03
C GLN A 382 -40.16 8.99 -46.96
N GLN A 383 -39.31 9.98 -46.69
CA GLN A 383 -39.17 11.15 -47.57
C GLN A 383 -38.67 10.74 -48.96
N GLN A 384 -37.67 9.86 -49.04
CA GLN A 384 -37.19 9.34 -50.33
C GLN A 384 -38.28 8.59 -51.09
N GLN A 385 -39.15 7.89 -50.36
CA GLN A 385 -40.28 7.18 -50.96
C GLN A 385 -41.34 8.18 -51.51
N VAL A 386 -41.65 9.24 -50.75
CA VAL A 386 -42.54 10.31 -51.20
C VAL A 386 -41.96 11.05 -52.40
N ASP A 387 -40.64 11.37 -52.37
CA ASP A 387 -39.94 12.00 -53.49
C ASP A 387 -39.94 11.10 -54.73
N PHE A 388 -39.82 9.79 -54.54
CA PHE A 388 -39.88 8.80 -55.60
C PHE A 388 -41.30 8.72 -56.20
N ASP A 389 -42.33 8.66 -55.33
CA ASP A 389 -43.71 8.63 -55.76
C ASP A 389 -44.11 9.93 -56.49
N GLN A 390 -43.63 11.09 -56.03
CA GLN A 390 -43.76 12.35 -56.72
C GLN A 390 -43.12 12.36 -58.12
N LYS A 391 -41.92 11.77 -58.23
CA LYS A 391 -41.25 11.59 -59.53
C LYS A 391 -41.99 10.65 -60.45
N ILE A 392 -42.55 9.55 -59.91
CA ILE A 392 -43.41 8.67 -60.69
C ILE A 392 -44.66 9.42 -61.17
N LEU A 393 -45.29 10.19 -60.30
CA LEU A 393 -46.45 10.95 -60.63
C LEU A 393 -46.15 12.04 -61.69
N SER A 394 -45.04 12.76 -61.59
CA SER A 394 -44.57 13.70 -62.62
C SER A 394 -44.28 12.99 -63.94
N PHE A 395 -43.67 11.81 -63.90
CA PHE A 395 -43.43 10.99 -65.07
C PHE A 395 -44.79 10.52 -65.76
N GLN A 396 -45.80 10.20 -64.91
CA GLN A 396 -47.13 9.83 -65.43
C GLN A 396 -47.79 11.02 -66.05
N ILE A 397 -47.68 12.23 -65.45
CA ILE A 397 -48.20 13.48 -66.00
C ILE A 397 -47.46 13.80 -67.32
N ASP A 398 -46.10 13.69 -67.34
CA ASP A 398 -45.37 13.92 -68.59
C ASP A 398 -45.72 12.90 -69.69
N LYS A 399 -45.98 11.65 -69.26
CA LYS A 399 -46.46 10.59 -70.18
C LYS A 399 -47.84 10.91 -70.74
N ILE A 400 -48.78 11.46 -69.91
CA ILE A 400 -50.10 11.86 -70.37
C ILE A 400 -49.98 13.07 -71.29
N ASN A 401 -49.14 14.06 -70.92
CA ASN A 401 -48.90 15.24 -71.78
C ASN A 401 -48.22 14.86 -73.12
N SER A 402 -47.26 13.91 -73.08
CA SER A 402 -46.64 13.42 -74.30
C SER A 402 -47.59 12.59 -75.14
N LYS A 403 -48.58 11.88 -74.50
CA LYS A 403 -49.58 11.11 -75.23
C LYS A 403 -50.55 12.04 -75.91
N THR A 404 -50.93 13.18 -75.32
CA THR A 404 -51.75 14.20 -75.96
C THR A 404 -51.01 14.92 -77.08
N GLN A 405 -49.68 15.08 -77.00
CA GLN A 405 -48.83 15.57 -78.11
C GLN A 405 -48.57 14.54 -79.21
N LEU A 406 -48.64 13.25 -78.87
CA LEU A 406 -48.42 12.13 -79.84
C LEU A 406 -49.69 11.81 -80.68
N ASP A 407 -50.85 12.15 -80.17
CA ASP A 407 -52.11 12.06 -80.99
C ASP A 407 -52.09 13.09 -82.11
N GLU A 408 -51.17 14.08 -82.02
CA GLU A 408 -50.97 15.09 -83.08
C GLU A 408 -49.78 14.79 -84.04
N SER A 409 -48.99 13.76 -83.78
CA SER A 409 -47.81 13.44 -84.61
C SER A 409 -47.58 11.94 -84.80
N ASN A 410 -47.99 11.43 -85.96
CA ASN A 410 -48.06 10.02 -86.38
C ASN A 410 -46.71 9.33 -86.70
N ASN A 411 -45.58 9.54 -85.98
CA ASN A 411 -44.31 8.91 -86.38
C ASN A 411 -43.30 8.65 -85.26
N SER A 412 -43.61 8.05 -84.10
CA SER A 412 -42.54 7.60 -83.22
C SER A 412 -42.83 6.46 -82.23
N LEU A 413 -43.63 5.47 -82.67
CA LEU A 413 -43.93 4.27 -81.85
C LEU A 413 -42.72 3.38 -81.55
N SER A 414 -41.69 3.45 -82.36
CA SER A 414 -40.49 2.66 -82.23
C SER A 414 -39.53 3.15 -81.11
N ASP A 415 -39.34 4.45 -80.99
CA ASP A 415 -38.42 5.04 -80.00
C ASP A 415 -39.01 4.97 -78.60
N TYR A 416 -40.31 5.03 -78.44
CA TYR A 416 -41.01 4.90 -77.19
C TYR A 416 -40.95 3.49 -76.61
N LYS A 417 -40.93 2.46 -77.44
CA LYS A 417 -40.79 1.06 -77.01
C LYS A 417 -39.38 0.75 -76.48
N ALA A 418 -38.38 1.33 -77.11
CA ALA A 418 -36.99 1.20 -76.66
C ALA A 418 -36.73 1.87 -75.27
N PHE A 419 -37.31 3.09 -75.07
CA PHE A 419 -37.24 3.82 -73.83
C PHE A 419 -37.94 3.09 -72.64
N LEU A 420 -39.13 2.48 -72.90
CA LEU A 420 -39.84 1.71 -71.86
C LEU A 420 -39.09 0.41 -71.46
N ILE A 421 -38.39 -0.22 -72.36
CA ILE A 421 -37.60 -1.42 -72.10
C ILE A 421 -36.40 -1.06 -71.24
N GLU A 422 -35.76 0.06 -71.48
CA GLU A 422 -34.62 0.55 -70.69
C GLU A 422 -35.03 0.95 -69.26
N LYS A 423 -36.15 1.67 -69.10
CA LYS A 423 -36.69 2.07 -67.80
C LYS A 423 -37.24 0.91 -66.98
N ASN A 424 -37.84 -0.09 -67.56
CA ASN A 424 -38.21 -1.34 -66.88
C ASN A 424 -36.99 -2.13 -66.38
N LYS A 425 -35.86 -2.04 -67.07
CA LYS A 425 -34.62 -2.64 -66.62
C LYS A 425 -34.05 -1.92 -65.38
N GLU A 426 -34.11 -0.59 -65.33
CA GLU A 426 -33.72 0.21 -64.17
C GLU A 426 -34.65 -0.03 -62.96
N ILE A 427 -35.97 -0.11 -63.18
CA ILE A 427 -36.95 -0.40 -62.11
C ILE A 427 -36.70 -1.80 -61.52
N LYS A 428 -36.48 -2.83 -62.36
CA LYS A 428 -36.18 -4.18 -61.90
C LYS A 428 -34.87 -4.25 -61.09
N ALA A 429 -33.84 -3.49 -61.49
CA ALA A 429 -32.60 -3.40 -60.77
C ALA A 429 -32.75 -2.73 -59.38
N LEU A 430 -33.65 -1.71 -59.30
CA LEU A 430 -34.00 -1.06 -58.08
C LEU A 430 -34.87 -1.93 -57.15
N GLU A 431 -35.84 -2.66 -57.70
CA GLU A 431 -36.68 -3.61 -56.96
C GLU A 431 -35.82 -4.78 -56.40
N GLU A 432 -34.87 -5.31 -57.19
CA GLU A 432 -33.93 -6.32 -56.70
C GLU A 432 -32.97 -5.79 -55.61
N ALA A 433 -32.60 -4.50 -55.68
CA ALA A 433 -31.80 -3.85 -54.64
C ALA A 433 -32.59 -3.61 -53.34
N ILE A 434 -33.89 -3.27 -53.44
CA ILE A 434 -34.81 -3.11 -52.31
C ILE A 434 -35.14 -4.49 -51.71
N PHE A 435 -35.43 -5.49 -52.51
CA PHE A 435 -35.74 -6.84 -52.06
C PHE A 435 -34.54 -7.51 -51.37
N LYS A 436 -33.29 -7.22 -51.78
CA LYS A 436 -32.07 -7.63 -51.07
C LYS A 436 -31.91 -6.92 -49.73
N LYS A 437 -32.48 -5.76 -49.53
CA LYS A 437 -32.43 -4.99 -48.27
C LYS A 437 -33.52 -5.37 -47.27
N GLU A 438 -34.70 -5.78 -47.75
CA GLU A 438 -35.83 -6.18 -46.90
C GLU A 438 -35.71 -7.60 -46.30
N ASN A 439 -34.96 -8.49 -46.96
CA ASN A 439 -34.75 -9.87 -46.49
C ASN A 439 -33.60 -10.03 -45.47
N SER A 440 -33.11 -8.92 -44.86
CA SER A 440 -32.06 -8.96 -43.83
C SER A 440 -32.59 -8.82 -42.39
N ASN A 441 -33.88 -8.99 -42.16
CA ASN A 441 -34.47 -9.01 -40.81
C ASN A 441 -35.05 -10.39 -40.50
N GLU A 442 -34.21 -11.32 -40.14
CA GLU A 442 -34.60 -12.41 -39.23
C GLU A 442 -33.42 -12.81 -38.36
N SER A 443 -33.65 -12.64 -37.07
CA SER A 443 -32.84 -13.08 -35.95
C SER A 443 -32.65 -14.61 -35.96
N ILE A 444 -31.50 -15.01 -35.39
CA ILE A 444 -31.06 -16.34 -35.03
C ILE A 444 -29.97 -16.88 -35.98
N HIS A 445 -28.78 -16.42 -35.77
CA HIS A 445 -27.50 -17.16 -35.87
C HIS A 445 -26.32 -16.17 -35.73
N ASP A 446 -26.20 -15.61 -34.52
CA ASP A 446 -25.14 -14.61 -34.24
C ASP A 446 -23.71 -15.14 -34.48
N GLN A 447 -23.50 -16.44 -34.36
CA GLN A 447 -22.17 -17.01 -34.63
C GLN A 447 -21.85 -17.26 -36.12
N GLU A 448 -22.82 -17.61 -36.93
CA GLU A 448 -22.57 -17.93 -38.34
C GLU A 448 -22.55 -16.67 -39.23
N ASN A 449 -23.38 -15.68 -38.90
CA ASN A 449 -23.37 -14.39 -39.58
C ASN A 449 -22.15 -13.55 -39.19
N TYR A 450 -21.72 -13.61 -37.93
CA TYR A 450 -20.47 -13.02 -37.45
C TYR A 450 -19.25 -13.66 -38.18
N LYS A 451 -19.23 -14.98 -38.28
CA LYS A 451 -18.21 -15.70 -39.07
C LYS A 451 -18.17 -15.24 -40.54
N LYS A 452 -19.30 -15.05 -41.18
CA LYS A 452 -19.38 -14.68 -42.60
C LYS A 452 -19.01 -13.23 -42.87
N SER A 453 -19.40 -12.31 -41.99
CA SER A 453 -19.03 -10.89 -42.09
C SER A 453 -17.54 -10.66 -41.78
N LEU A 454 -17.00 -11.32 -40.76
CA LEU A 454 -15.57 -11.25 -40.42
C LEU A 454 -14.66 -11.84 -41.55
N LEU A 455 -15.15 -12.89 -42.19
CA LEU A 455 -14.39 -13.60 -43.25
C LEU A 455 -14.12 -12.75 -44.48
N SER A 456 -14.98 -11.79 -44.79
CA SER A 456 -14.82 -10.92 -45.99
C SER A 456 -13.85 -9.75 -45.80
N HIS A 457 -13.42 -9.47 -44.59
CA HIS A 457 -12.69 -8.22 -44.25
C HIS A 457 -11.30 -8.42 -43.67
N LEU A 458 -10.81 -9.67 -43.49
CA LEU A 458 -9.53 -9.94 -42.82
C LEU A 458 -8.26 -9.73 -43.69
N LEU A 459 -8.41 -9.31 -44.92
CA LEU A 459 -7.30 -9.15 -45.87
C LEU A 459 -6.44 -7.89 -45.65
N THR A 460 -6.95 -6.86 -44.92
CA THR A 460 -6.20 -5.65 -44.64
C THR A 460 -5.64 -5.65 -43.21
N GLU A 461 -4.56 -4.92 -42.96
CA GLU A 461 -3.94 -4.78 -41.63
C GLU A 461 -4.92 -4.17 -40.61
N ASP A 462 -5.71 -3.18 -41.03
CA ASP A 462 -6.68 -2.52 -40.18
C ASP A 462 -7.80 -3.48 -39.72
N ASN A 463 -8.28 -4.30 -40.63
CA ASN A 463 -9.30 -5.32 -40.36
C ASN A 463 -8.76 -6.44 -39.46
N TRP A 464 -7.47 -6.77 -39.60
CA TRP A 464 -6.81 -7.70 -38.70
C TRP A 464 -6.73 -7.20 -37.25
N LEU A 465 -6.38 -5.94 -37.06
CA LEU A 465 -6.31 -5.34 -35.72
C LEU A 465 -7.68 -5.32 -35.03
N LEU A 466 -8.74 -5.02 -35.78
CA LEU A 466 -10.11 -5.07 -35.27
C LEU A 466 -10.49 -6.50 -34.86
N PHE A 467 -10.26 -7.49 -35.74
CA PHE A 467 -10.50 -8.89 -35.43
C PHE A 467 -9.73 -9.36 -34.20
N LYS A 468 -8.44 -9.00 -34.09
CA LYS A 468 -7.60 -9.34 -32.95
C LYS A 468 -8.17 -8.77 -31.64
N SER A 469 -8.63 -7.52 -31.66
CA SER A 469 -9.20 -6.90 -30.45
C SER A 469 -10.48 -7.60 -30.00
N GLU A 470 -11.39 -7.90 -30.94
CA GLU A 470 -12.65 -8.59 -30.65
C GLU A 470 -12.42 -10.04 -30.20
N PHE A 471 -11.51 -10.76 -30.87
CA PHE A 471 -11.13 -12.11 -30.46
C PHE A 471 -10.53 -12.13 -29.05
N THR A 472 -9.71 -11.13 -28.70
CA THR A 472 -9.10 -11.01 -27.38
C THR A 472 -10.14 -10.74 -26.28
N ILE A 473 -11.21 -10.04 -26.60
CA ILE A 473 -12.32 -9.80 -25.66
C ILE A 473 -13.13 -11.10 -25.47
N GLU A 474 -13.48 -11.76 -26.55
CA GLU A 474 -14.36 -12.93 -26.53
C GLU A 474 -13.65 -14.21 -26.07
N GLN A 475 -12.37 -14.35 -26.41
CA GLN A 475 -11.52 -15.50 -26.09
C GLN A 475 -10.34 -15.10 -25.18
N ASN A 476 -10.59 -14.24 -24.18
CA ASN A 476 -9.56 -13.60 -23.35
C ASN A 476 -8.66 -14.62 -22.63
N GLU A 477 -9.27 -15.65 -22.06
CA GLU A 477 -8.53 -16.69 -21.34
C GLU A 477 -7.63 -17.49 -22.27
N PHE A 478 -8.17 -17.90 -23.42
CA PHE A 478 -7.40 -18.60 -24.44
C PHE A 478 -6.25 -17.74 -24.98
N TYR A 479 -6.52 -16.48 -25.29
CA TYR A 479 -5.52 -15.56 -25.84
C TYR A 479 -4.38 -15.31 -24.86
N LYS A 480 -4.70 -15.01 -23.58
CA LYS A 480 -3.70 -14.82 -22.52
C LYS A 480 -2.87 -16.06 -22.27
N ASN A 481 -3.52 -17.21 -22.09
CA ASN A 481 -2.84 -18.47 -21.86
C ASN A 481 -1.90 -18.84 -23.03
N THR A 482 -2.32 -18.53 -24.27
CA THR A 482 -1.50 -18.80 -25.45
C THR A 482 -0.24 -17.93 -25.50
N ILE A 483 -0.34 -16.64 -25.19
CA ILE A 483 0.81 -15.73 -25.18
C ILE A 483 1.75 -16.03 -24.00
N GLU A 484 1.20 -16.29 -22.80
CA GLU A 484 2.00 -16.61 -21.62
C GLU A 484 2.75 -17.94 -21.77
N LYS A 485 2.08 -18.95 -22.30
CA LYS A 485 2.66 -20.28 -22.46
C LYS A 485 3.66 -20.36 -23.64
N TYR A 486 3.45 -19.54 -24.68
CA TYR A 486 4.25 -19.57 -25.92
C TYR A 486 4.75 -18.17 -26.33
N PRO A 487 5.62 -17.51 -25.52
CA PRO A 487 6.04 -16.12 -25.75
C PRO A 487 6.87 -15.89 -27.02
N THR A 488 7.32 -16.96 -27.69
CA THR A 488 8.11 -16.88 -28.92
C THR A 488 7.26 -16.99 -30.19
N LEU A 489 5.93 -16.97 -30.09
CA LEU A 489 5.04 -16.96 -31.24
C LEU A 489 5.15 -15.65 -32.02
N THR A 490 5.33 -15.76 -33.33
CA THR A 490 5.29 -14.61 -34.24
C THR A 490 3.83 -14.18 -34.48
N GLU A 491 3.62 -12.92 -34.86
CA GLU A 491 2.28 -12.39 -35.17
C GLU A 491 1.58 -13.23 -36.28
N SER A 492 2.34 -13.69 -37.29
CA SER A 492 1.81 -14.60 -38.34
C SER A 492 1.36 -15.95 -37.79
N ASN A 493 2.08 -16.49 -36.79
CA ASN A 493 1.67 -17.75 -36.15
C ASN A 493 0.44 -17.54 -35.28
N LEU A 494 0.36 -16.41 -34.58
CA LEU A 494 -0.78 -16.05 -33.77
C LEU A 494 -2.04 -15.88 -34.63
N ARG A 495 -1.93 -15.22 -35.80
CA ARG A 495 -2.99 -15.12 -36.80
C ARG A 495 -3.54 -16.49 -37.15
N LEU A 496 -2.64 -17.42 -37.47
CA LEU A 496 -3.04 -18.76 -37.85
C LEU A 496 -3.72 -19.53 -36.72
N ILE A 497 -3.20 -19.44 -35.52
CA ILE A 497 -3.77 -20.07 -34.30
C ILE A 497 -5.18 -19.56 -34.01
N MET A 498 -5.39 -18.24 -34.06
CA MET A 498 -6.70 -17.63 -33.82
C MET A 498 -7.74 -18.09 -34.85
N LEU A 499 -7.37 -18.17 -36.14
CA LEU A 499 -8.24 -18.68 -37.22
C LEU A 499 -8.56 -20.17 -37.06
N ILE A 500 -7.60 -20.97 -36.57
CA ILE A 500 -7.83 -22.39 -36.25
C ILE A 500 -8.80 -22.52 -35.08
N LYS A 501 -8.60 -21.72 -34.02
CA LYS A 501 -9.49 -21.73 -32.86
C LYS A 501 -10.93 -21.37 -33.22
N MET A 502 -11.12 -20.55 -34.25
CA MET A 502 -12.44 -20.25 -34.83
C MET A 502 -13.03 -21.41 -35.64
N GLY A 503 -12.36 -22.55 -35.72
CA GLY A 503 -12.83 -23.76 -36.43
C GLY A 503 -12.81 -23.63 -37.95
N LEU A 504 -11.95 -22.80 -38.53
CA LEU A 504 -11.86 -22.61 -39.97
C LEU A 504 -11.06 -23.73 -40.64
N THR A 505 -11.57 -24.19 -41.80
CA THR A 505 -10.86 -25.20 -42.59
C THR A 505 -9.59 -24.63 -43.22
N ASN A 506 -8.64 -25.50 -43.57
CA ASN A 506 -7.39 -25.07 -44.23
C ASN A 506 -7.64 -24.29 -45.52
N LEU A 507 -8.72 -24.62 -46.26
CA LEU A 507 -9.12 -23.90 -47.46
C LEU A 507 -9.61 -22.48 -47.13
N ASN A 508 -10.44 -22.34 -46.12
CA ASN A 508 -10.96 -21.05 -45.69
C ASN A 508 -9.83 -20.14 -45.16
N ILE A 509 -8.90 -20.72 -44.40
CA ILE A 509 -7.73 -19.99 -43.88
C ILE A 509 -6.82 -19.56 -45.05
N ALA A 510 -6.61 -20.41 -46.02
CA ALA A 510 -5.80 -20.11 -47.20
C ALA A 510 -6.40 -18.93 -48.00
N ASN A 511 -7.70 -18.98 -48.24
CA ASN A 511 -8.42 -17.89 -48.92
C ASN A 511 -8.37 -16.56 -48.14
N LEU A 512 -8.52 -16.61 -46.83
CA LEU A 512 -8.47 -15.42 -45.94
C LEU A 512 -7.08 -14.79 -45.86
N LEU A 513 -6.03 -15.60 -45.88
CA LEU A 513 -4.64 -15.14 -45.79
C LEU A 513 -4.00 -14.86 -47.15
N GLY A 514 -4.72 -15.09 -48.25
CA GLY A 514 -4.19 -14.92 -49.62
C GLY A 514 -3.04 -15.86 -49.95
N VAL A 515 -3.02 -17.07 -49.37
CA VAL A 515 -1.94 -18.06 -49.56
C VAL A 515 -2.50 -19.39 -50.08
N THR A 516 -1.63 -20.32 -50.48
CA THR A 516 -2.07 -21.65 -50.88
C THR A 516 -2.41 -22.53 -49.67
N THR A 517 -3.30 -23.50 -49.86
CA THR A 517 -3.66 -24.48 -48.82
C THR A 517 -2.44 -25.26 -48.33
N ASP A 518 -1.47 -25.52 -49.21
CA ASP A 518 -0.20 -26.18 -48.85
C ASP A 518 0.70 -25.26 -47.97
N ALA A 519 0.66 -23.94 -48.19
CA ALA A 519 1.36 -22.99 -47.34
C ALA A 519 0.77 -23.01 -45.90
N VAL A 520 -0.57 -23.08 -45.77
CA VAL A 520 -1.25 -23.21 -44.47
C VAL A 520 -0.88 -24.54 -43.79
N LYS A 521 -0.88 -25.67 -44.51
CA LYS A 521 -0.47 -26.98 -43.97
C LYS A 521 0.98 -26.95 -43.49
N LYS A 522 1.89 -26.38 -44.27
CA LYS A 522 3.31 -26.23 -43.89
C LYS A 522 3.48 -25.31 -42.68
N ALA A 523 2.72 -24.23 -42.57
CA ALA A 523 2.74 -23.34 -41.43
C ALA A 523 2.25 -24.06 -40.16
N LYS A 524 1.14 -24.81 -40.20
CA LYS A 524 0.68 -25.68 -39.11
C LYS A 524 1.75 -26.69 -38.68
N GLN A 525 2.42 -27.35 -39.63
CA GLN A 525 3.49 -28.29 -39.33
C GLN A 525 4.69 -27.61 -38.64
N ARG A 526 5.07 -26.39 -39.05
CA ARG A 526 6.14 -25.62 -38.42
C ARG A 526 5.76 -25.23 -36.99
N ILE A 527 4.53 -24.81 -36.77
CA ILE A 527 4.02 -24.50 -35.43
C ILE A 527 4.03 -25.76 -34.56
N LYS A 528 3.54 -26.89 -35.06
CA LYS A 528 3.56 -28.19 -34.37
C LYS A 528 4.98 -28.64 -34.03
N LYS A 529 5.94 -28.44 -34.91
CA LYS A 529 7.34 -28.82 -34.68
C LYS A 529 8.05 -27.91 -33.67
N LYS A 530 7.67 -26.65 -33.58
CA LYS A 530 8.28 -25.68 -32.69
C LYS A 530 7.57 -25.60 -31.31
N HIS A 531 6.29 -25.96 -31.26
CA HIS A 531 5.42 -25.89 -30.09
C HIS A 531 4.48 -27.10 -30.07
N GLU A 532 4.99 -28.25 -29.65
CA GLU A 532 4.43 -29.60 -29.86
C GLU A 532 2.98 -29.78 -29.39
N ASN A 533 2.57 -29.04 -28.36
CA ASN A 533 1.25 -29.16 -27.73
C ASN A 533 0.21 -28.12 -28.18
N ILE A 534 0.61 -27.07 -28.91
CA ILE A 534 -0.29 -25.93 -29.17
C ILE A 534 -1.47 -26.28 -30.08
N LEU A 535 -1.28 -27.20 -31.05
CA LEU A 535 -2.34 -27.62 -31.97
C LEU A 535 -3.28 -28.67 -31.36
N ASN A 536 -2.79 -29.47 -30.40
CA ASN A 536 -3.62 -30.43 -29.68
C ASN A 536 -4.56 -29.77 -28.67
N GLU A 537 -4.26 -28.53 -28.21
CA GLU A 537 -5.10 -27.73 -27.34
C GLU A 537 -6.17 -26.93 -28.13
N LEU A 538 -6.12 -26.97 -29.48
CA LEU A 538 -7.05 -26.26 -30.37
C LEU A 538 -8.18 -27.16 -30.92
N GLU A 539 -7.99 -28.46 -30.88
CA GLU A 539 -9.00 -29.48 -31.17
C GLU A 539 -9.82 -29.77 -29.89
#